data_6a94acb1879d5ff096ec7b301161cdfc
#
_entry.id   6a94acb1879d5ff096ec7b301161cdfc
#
_cell.length_a   1.000
_cell.length_b   1.000
_cell.length_c   1.000
_cell.angle_alpha   90.00
_cell.angle_beta   90.00
_cell.angle_gamma   90.00
#
_symmetry.space_group_name_H-M   'P 1'
#
loop_
_entity.id
_entity.type
_entity.pdbx_description
1 polymer ?
#
loop_
_entity_poly.entity_id
_entity_poly.type
_entity_poly.pdbx_seq_one_letter_code
_entity_poly.pdbx_strand_id
1 'polypeptide(L)'
;CIQGGHLFGTWKLYQRAGFKAWQAAIPIYNALILMKIINRPIWWVVMFFMPIINLIIFPVVWVETARSFGRRSTLDNFLFTLGLYLYRLNYDDRLAYISDRSLKPKTAFGEWFSSILFAVIIATFVHTYLIQPYIIPTGSLEKTLLTGDFLFVSKYHYGARVPQTAISFPMVHDTIPRVRVRSYLKKPQLPYMRLPKLQRIKRNEIVVFSWPADTVRQFFKKEARVDKPIDKKSNYVKRCVAIPGDTL
;
A
#
# COMPACT_ATOMS: atom_id res chain seq x y z
N CYS A 1 -20.17 -8.64 4.15
CA CYS A 1 -19.88 -9.74 3.19
C CYS A 1 -18.44 -10.25 3.26
N ILE A 2 -17.40 -9.40 3.25
CA ILE A 2 -15.98 -9.84 3.24
C ILE A 2 -15.62 -10.64 4.50
N GLN A 3 -16.04 -10.15 5.68
CA GLN A 3 -15.77 -10.82 6.96
C GLN A 3 -16.43 -12.19 7.07
N GLY A 4 -17.67 -12.32 6.57
CA GLY A 4 -18.35 -13.62 6.49
C GLY A 4 -17.62 -14.61 5.59
N GLY A 5 -17.16 -14.16 4.40
CA GLY A 5 -16.34 -14.97 3.50
C GLY A 5 -15.03 -15.41 4.14
N HIS A 6 -14.36 -14.52 4.88
CA HIS A 6 -13.15 -14.88 5.63
C HIS A 6 -13.44 -15.94 6.71
N LEU A 7 -14.49 -15.77 7.50
CA LEU A 7 -14.89 -16.75 8.51
C LEU A 7 -15.11 -18.13 7.89
N PHE A 8 -16.00 -18.23 6.88
CA PHE A 8 -16.31 -19.49 6.23
C PHE A 8 -15.11 -20.14 5.53
N GLY A 9 -14.17 -19.32 5.04
CA GLY A 9 -12.96 -19.79 4.39
C GLY A 9 -11.82 -20.18 5.32
N THR A 10 -11.88 -19.88 6.63
CA THR A 10 -10.70 -20.02 7.50
C THR A 10 -10.94 -20.60 8.88
N TRP A 11 -12.18 -20.70 9.38
CA TRP A 11 -12.47 -21.09 10.76
C TRP A 11 -11.88 -22.44 11.18
N LYS A 12 -11.91 -23.46 10.30
CA LYS A 12 -11.28 -24.76 10.57
C LYS A 12 -9.74 -24.65 10.63
N LEU A 13 -9.15 -23.76 9.85
CA LEU A 13 -7.70 -23.52 9.89
C LEU A 13 -7.27 -23.00 11.28
N TYR A 14 -8.07 -22.11 11.86
CA TYR A 14 -7.82 -21.62 13.22
C TYR A 14 -7.91 -22.76 14.23
N GLN A 15 -8.93 -23.62 14.15
CA GLN A 15 -9.05 -24.78 15.03
C GLN A 15 -7.88 -25.74 14.90
N ARG A 16 -7.44 -26.05 13.68
CA ARG A 16 -6.28 -26.93 13.45
C ARG A 16 -4.97 -26.33 13.98
N ALA A 17 -4.86 -25.01 14.04
CA ALA A 17 -3.73 -24.30 14.64
C ALA A 17 -3.84 -24.15 16.17
N GLY A 18 -4.85 -24.76 16.82
CA GLY A 18 -5.04 -24.70 18.26
C GLY A 18 -5.80 -23.48 18.77
N PHE A 19 -6.42 -22.70 17.89
CA PHE A 19 -7.22 -21.52 18.23
C PHE A 19 -8.72 -21.84 18.15
N LYS A 20 -9.56 -20.97 18.74
CA LYS A 20 -11.02 -21.15 18.73
C LYS A 20 -11.62 -20.63 17.39
N ALA A 21 -12.63 -21.34 16.85
CA ALA A 21 -13.26 -20.98 15.57
C ALA A 21 -13.83 -19.54 15.55
N TRP A 22 -14.43 -19.07 16.66
CA TRP A 22 -14.99 -17.72 16.74
C TRP A 22 -13.96 -16.59 16.57
N GLN A 23 -12.67 -16.88 16.81
CA GLN A 23 -11.58 -15.91 16.65
C GLN A 23 -11.40 -15.51 15.16
N ALA A 24 -11.82 -16.35 14.22
CA ALA A 24 -11.86 -16.03 12.82
C ALA A 24 -12.99 -15.03 12.44
N ALA A 25 -14.01 -14.87 13.32
CA ALA A 25 -15.18 -14.04 13.05
C ALA A 25 -14.96 -12.56 13.42
N ILE A 26 -14.09 -12.27 14.38
CA ILE A 26 -13.92 -10.89 14.90
C ILE A 26 -12.94 -10.11 14.00
N PRO A 27 -13.38 -9.02 13.39
CA PRO A 27 -12.49 -8.15 12.58
C PRO A 27 -11.26 -7.69 13.38
N ILE A 28 -10.14 -7.49 12.71
CA ILE A 28 -8.85 -7.11 13.30
C ILE A 28 -8.26 -8.23 14.19
N TYR A 29 -9.04 -8.77 15.14
CA TYR A 29 -8.59 -9.85 16.01
C TYR A 29 -8.24 -11.11 15.22
N ASN A 30 -9.04 -11.44 14.20
CA ASN A 30 -8.71 -12.53 13.28
C ASN A 30 -7.37 -12.33 12.59
N ALA A 31 -7.05 -11.12 12.17
CA ALA A 31 -5.76 -10.82 11.54
C ALA A 31 -4.59 -10.99 12.54
N LEU A 32 -4.78 -10.58 13.79
CA LEU A 32 -3.77 -10.79 14.86
C LEU A 32 -3.49 -12.28 15.09
N ILE A 33 -4.54 -13.09 15.17
CA ILE A 33 -4.40 -14.55 15.32
C ILE A 33 -3.78 -15.17 14.06
N LEU A 34 -4.17 -14.69 12.87
CA LEU A 34 -3.60 -15.16 11.61
C LEU A 34 -2.08 -14.92 11.56
N MET A 35 -1.59 -13.77 12.04
CA MET A 35 -0.14 -13.51 12.13
C MET A 35 0.56 -14.52 13.03
N LYS A 36 -0.07 -14.91 14.14
CA LYS A 36 0.46 -15.98 15.01
C LYS A 36 0.49 -17.34 14.31
N ILE A 37 -0.56 -17.69 13.57
CA ILE A 37 -0.65 -18.94 12.80
C ILE A 37 0.47 -19.03 11.74
N ILE A 38 0.77 -17.93 11.07
CA ILE A 38 1.79 -17.90 10.02
C ILE A 38 3.20 -17.57 10.54
N ASN A 39 3.39 -17.44 11.86
CA ASN A 39 4.67 -17.07 12.51
C ASN A 39 5.25 -15.76 11.98
N ARG A 40 4.40 -14.74 11.77
CA ARG A 40 4.82 -13.41 11.34
C ARG A 40 4.58 -12.36 12.43
N PRO A 41 5.36 -11.27 12.44
CA PRO A 41 5.20 -10.21 13.43
C PRO A 41 3.79 -9.61 13.41
N ILE A 42 3.22 -9.35 14.59
CA ILE A 42 1.86 -8.83 14.75
C ILE A 42 1.67 -7.48 14.06
N TRP A 43 2.71 -6.64 13.98
CA TRP A 43 2.64 -5.34 13.33
C TRP A 43 2.30 -5.40 11.82
N TRP A 44 2.43 -6.57 11.17
CA TRP A 44 1.97 -6.75 9.80
C TRP A 44 0.48 -6.46 9.63
N VAL A 45 -0.32 -6.60 10.68
CA VAL A 45 -1.76 -6.27 10.64
C VAL A 45 -1.99 -4.82 10.23
N VAL A 46 -1.10 -3.89 10.59
CA VAL A 46 -1.20 -2.48 10.19
C VAL A 46 -1.15 -2.33 8.66
N MET A 47 -0.37 -3.15 7.98
CA MET A 47 -0.25 -3.09 6.50
C MET A 47 -1.54 -3.46 5.78
N PHE A 48 -2.46 -4.23 6.40
CA PHE A 48 -3.77 -4.55 5.81
C PHE A 48 -4.65 -3.30 5.65
N PHE A 49 -4.43 -2.29 6.48
CA PHE A 49 -5.18 -1.04 6.46
C PHE A 49 -4.51 0.05 5.62
N MET A 50 -3.33 -0.23 5.07
CA MET A 50 -2.59 0.70 4.22
C MET A 50 -2.93 0.47 2.75
N PRO A 51 -3.61 1.42 2.07
CA PRO A 51 -3.89 1.30 0.63
C PRO A 51 -2.61 1.08 -0.18
N ILE A 52 -2.75 0.38 -1.29
CA ILE A 52 -1.65 -0.05 -2.18
C ILE A 52 -0.80 -1.17 -1.55
N ILE A 53 -0.35 -1.02 -0.30
CA ILE A 53 0.43 -2.05 0.41
C ILE A 53 -0.43 -3.29 0.67
N ASN A 54 -1.70 -3.10 1.02
CA ASN A 54 -2.63 -4.21 1.26
C ASN A 54 -2.79 -5.13 0.03
N LEU A 55 -2.72 -4.58 -1.19
CA LEU A 55 -2.79 -5.38 -2.42
C LEU A 55 -1.64 -6.38 -2.55
N ILE A 56 -0.49 -6.07 -1.94
CA ILE A 56 0.68 -6.94 -1.95
C ILE A 56 0.67 -7.87 -0.74
N ILE A 57 0.33 -7.36 0.43
CA ILE A 57 0.43 -8.13 1.66
C ILE A 57 -0.63 -9.22 1.78
N PHE A 58 -1.86 -9.03 1.26
CA PHE A 58 -2.88 -10.06 1.26
C PHE A 58 -2.44 -11.34 0.53
N PRO A 59 -1.98 -11.30 -0.74
CA PRO A 59 -1.44 -12.47 -1.41
C PRO A 59 -0.31 -13.15 -0.64
N VAL A 60 0.60 -12.37 -0.05
CA VAL A 60 1.70 -12.91 0.76
C VAL A 60 1.16 -13.70 1.95
N VAL A 61 0.22 -13.12 2.70
CA VAL A 61 -0.38 -13.78 3.86
C VAL A 61 -1.15 -15.05 3.48
N TRP A 62 -1.85 -15.05 2.36
CA TRP A 62 -2.56 -16.23 1.87
C TRP A 62 -1.60 -17.37 1.51
N VAL A 63 -0.51 -17.07 0.80
CA VAL A 63 0.54 -18.05 0.50
C VAL A 63 1.21 -18.55 1.78
N GLU A 64 1.52 -17.67 2.72
CA GLU A 64 2.10 -18.05 4.02
C GLU A 64 1.14 -18.92 4.83
N THR A 65 -0.16 -18.64 4.78
CA THR A 65 -1.18 -19.49 5.40
C THR A 65 -1.17 -20.88 4.79
N ALA A 66 -1.18 -21.00 3.46
CA ALA A 66 -1.12 -22.29 2.78
C ALA A 66 0.12 -23.10 3.15
N ARG A 67 1.27 -22.42 3.24
CA ARG A 67 2.54 -23.03 3.65
C ARG A 67 2.53 -23.53 5.09
N SER A 68 1.80 -22.85 5.99
CA SER A 68 1.62 -23.28 7.38
C SER A 68 0.80 -24.57 7.49
N PHE A 69 0.05 -24.91 6.46
CA PHE A 69 -0.73 -26.16 6.37
C PHE A 69 -0.15 -27.14 5.34
N GLY A 70 1.16 -27.09 5.07
CA GLY A 70 1.89 -28.08 4.28
C GLY A 70 1.81 -27.90 2.76
N ARG A 71 1.02 -26.95 2.24
CA ARG A 71 0.92 -26.67 0.81
C ARG A 71 2.08 -25.76 0.36
N ARG A 72 3.02 -26.34 -0.40
CA ARG A 72 4.28 -25.65 -0.79
C ARG A 72 4.61 -25.76 -2.29
N SER A 73 3.74 -26.37 -3.09
CA SER A 73 3.95 -26.48 -4.54
C SER A 73 3.92 -25.09 -5.20
N THR A 74 4.62 -24.95 -6.33
CA THR A 74 4.59 -23.72 -7.13
C THR A 74 3.16 -23.40 -7.62
N LEU A 75 2.42 -24.42 -8.00
CA LEU A 75 1.01 -24.29 -8.39
C LEU A 75 0.16 -23.81 -7.21
N ASP A 76 0.35 -24.41 -6.02
CA ASP A 76 -0.34 -23.95 -4.81
C ASP A 76 -0.05 -22.48 -4.55
N ASN A 77 1.22 -22.04 -4.55
CA ASN A 77 1.59 -20.66 -4.34
C ASN A 77 0.87 -19.71 -5.31
N PHE A 78 0.79 -20.07 -6.60
CA PHE A 78 0.09 -19.27 -7.60
C PHE A 78 -1.42 -19.16 -7.31
N LEU A 79 -2.08 -20.30 -7.02
CA LEU A 79 -3.52 -20.33 -6.74
C LEU A 79 -3.88 -19.57 -5.46
N PHE A 80 -3.05 -19.68 -4.41
CA PHE A 80 -3.25 -18.95 -3.16
C PHE A 80 -3.01 -17.45 -3.30
N THR A 81 -2.16 -17.02 -4.22
CA THR A 81 -1.98 -15.60 -4.53
C THR A 81 -3.29 -14.94 -4.96
N LEU A 82 -4.19 -15.68 -5.60
CA LEU A 82 -5.52 -15.21 -6.02
C LEU A 82 -6.56 -15.21 -4.88
N GLY A 83 -6.24 -15.75 -3.70
CA GLY A 83 -7.12 -15.75 -2.52
C GLY A 83 -8.32 -16.69 -2.57
N LEU A 84 -8.66 -17.22 -3.73
CA LEU A 84 -9.86 -18.07 -3.92
C LEU A 84 -9.69 -19.46 -3.33
N TYR A 85 -8.48 -19.93 -3.18
CA TYR A 85 -8.16 -21.30 -2.77
C TYR A 85 -8.16 -21.55 -1.26
N LEU A 86 -8.22 -20.49 -0.42
CA LEU A 86 -8.29 -20.61 1.04
C LEU A 86 -9.50 -21.42 1.49
N TYR A 87 -10.64 -21.24 0.83
CA TYR A 87 -11.85 -22.01 1.09
C TYR A 87 -11.59 -23.53 0.96
N ARG A 88 -10.94 -23.96 -0.11
CA ARG A 88 -10.57 -25.38 -0.30
C ARG A 88 -9.63 -25.88 0.78
N LEU A 89 -8.67 -25.06 1.20
CA LEU A 89 -7.75 -25.38 2.30
C LEU A 89 -8.50 -25.63 3.62
N ASN A 90 -9.52 -24.83 3.91
CA ASN A 90 -10.32 -24.95 5.11
C ASN A 90 -11.08 -26.29 5.21
N TYR A 91 -11.50 -26.85 4.08
CA TYR A 91 -12.28 -28.09 4.00
C TYR A 91 -11.47 -29.34 3.63
N ASP A 92 -10.16 -29.23 3.43
CA ASP A 92 -9.29 -30.38 3.21
C ASP A 92 -8.83 -30.95 4.56
N ASP A 93 -9.49 -32.03 5.01
CA ASP A 93 -9.22 -32.64 6.32
C ASP A 93 -7.88 -33.38 6.42
N ARG A 94 -7.15 -33.53 5.31
CA ARG A 94 -5.83 -34.17 5.27
C ARG A 94 -4.70 -33.24 5.72
N LEU A 95 -4.97 -31.95 5.88
CA LEU A 95 -3.96 -30.95 6.20
C LEU A 95 -3.72 -30.84 7.69
N ALA A 96 -2.45 -30.97 8.08
CA ALA A 96 -1.97 -30.72 9.44
C ALA A 96 -1.30 -29.36 9.54
N TYR A 97 -1.47 -28.70 10.66
CA TYR A 97 -0.77 -27.45 10.97
C TYR A 97 0.68 -27.73 11.31
N ILE A 98 1.60 -26.99 10.72
CA ILE A 98 3.05 -27.08 10.94
C ILE A 98 3.47 -25.82 11.69
N SER A 99 3.58 -25.91 13.02
CA SER A 99 3.96 -24.79 13.90
C SER A 99 5.39 -24.33 13.65
N ASP A 100 6.30 -25.26 13.39
CA ASP A 100 7.76 -25.02 13.35
C ASP A 100 8.29 -25.03 11.91
N ARG A 101 7.61 -24.31 11.02
CA ARG A 101 8.02 -24.24 9.63
C ARG A 101 9.14 -23.21 9.42
N SER A 102 10.09 -23.54 8.56
CA SER A 102 11.06 -22.56 8.08
C SER A 102 10.37 -21.42 7.32
N LEU A 103 10.64 -20.18 7.70
CA LEU A 103 10.18 -18.98 7.01
C LEU A 103 11.04 -18.64 5.78
N LYS A 104 12.20 -19.28 5.63
CA LYS A 104 13.08 -19.08 4.48
C LYS A 104 12.55 -19.84 3.26
N PRO A 105 12.60 -19.22 2.08
CA PRO A 105 12.32 -19.92 0.83
C PRO A 105 13.30 -21.10 0.62
N LYS A 106 12.81 -22.16 -0.03
CA LYS A 106 13.64 -23.35 -0.31
C LYS A 106 14.52 -23.22 -1.55
N THR A 107 14.21 -22.25 -2.42
CA THR A 107 14.91 -22.05 -3.69
C THR A 107 15.54 -20.66 -3.75
N ALA A 108 16.69 -20.53 -4.39
CA ALA A 108 17.36 -19.25 -4.62
C ALA A 108 16.43 -18.24 -5.33
N PHE A 109 15.65 -18.70 -6.30
CA PHE A 109 14.64 -17.86 -6.96
C PHE A 109 13.58 -17.33 -5.97
N GLY A 110 13.09 -18.19 -5.07
CA GLY A 110 12.11 -17.78 -4.04
C GLY A 110 12.70 -16.80 -3.05
N GLU A 111 13.97 -16.94 -2.69
CA GLU A 111 14.68 -16.01 -1.82
C GLU A 111 14.83 -14.63 -2.49
N TRP A 112 15.26 -14.62 -3.73
CA TRP A 112 15.39 -13.39 -4.51
C TRP A 112 14.04 -12.68 -4.70
N PHE A 113 13.00 -13.43 -5.06
CA PHE A 113 11.65 -12.90 -5.21
C PHE A 113 11.09 -12.31 -3.91
N SER A 114 11.28 -13.00 -2.77
CA SER A 114 10.81 -12.50 -1.47
C SER A 114 11.55 -11.24 -1.02
N SER A 115 12.84 -11.14 -1.33
CA SER A 115 13.65 -9.96 -1.03
C SER A 115 13.21 -8.74 -1.85
N ILE A 116 12.96 -8.92 -3.15
CA ILE A 116 12.41 -7.85 -4.00
C ILE A 116 11.02 -7.42 -3.51
N LEU A 117 10.15 -8.38 -3.20
CA LEU A 117 8.80 -8.09 -2.74
C LEU A 117 8.82 -7.28 -1.42
N PHE A 118 9.68 -7.67 -0.49
CA PHE A 118 9.90 -6.93 0.75
C PHE A 118 10.42 -5.51 0.47
N ALA A 119 11.40 -5.36 -0.40
CA ALA A 119 11.94 -4.06 -0.79
C ALA A 119 10.86 -3.16 -1.41
N VAL A 120 9.99 -3.70 -2.27
CA VAL A 120 8.86 -2.95 -2.87
C VAL A 120 7.86 -2.50 -1.80
N ILE A 121 7.54 -3.35 -0.83
CA ILE A 121 6.63 -2.99 0.29
C ILE A 121 7.22 -1.82 1.09
N ILE A 122 8.49 -1.94 1.51
CA ILE A 122 9.16 -0.90 2.30
C ILE A 122 9.31 0.40 1.49
N ALA A 123 9.75 0.30 0.24
CA ALA A 123 9.86 1.48 -0.62
C ALA A 123 8.51 2.16 -0.83
N THR A 124 7.43 1.40 -1.05
CA THR A 124 6.07 1.95 -1.18
C THR A 124 5.63 2.64 0.12
N PHE A 125 5.91 2.05 1.26
CA PHE A 125 5.61 2.64 2.57
C PHE A 125 6.35 3.97 2.76
N VAL A 126 7.66 3.97 2.59
CA VAL A 126 8.50 5.17 2.75
C VAL A 126 8.07 6.26 1.78
N HIS A 127 7.91 5.93 0.50
CA HIS A 127 7.51 6.85 -0.55
C HIS A 127 6.10 7.44 -0.34
N THR A 128 5.18 6.65 0.18
CA THR A 128 3.79 7.09 0.37
C THR A 128 3.59 7.92 1.63
N TYR A 129 4.21 7.53 2.74
CA TYR A 129 3.89 8.08 4.06
C TYR A 129 5.00 8.89 4.71
N LEU A 130 6.26 8.69 4.33
CA LEU A 130 7.39 9.35 4.97
C LEU A 130 8.03 10.41 4.09
N ILE A 131 8.73 9.99 3.05
CA ILE A 131 9.60 10.87 2.25
C ILE A 131 9.47 10.51 0.78
N GLN A 132 9.32 11.53 -0.06
CA GLN A 132 9.24 11.36 -1.51
C GLN A 132 10.27 12.26 -2.20
N PRO A 133 11.12 11.71 -3.09
CA PRO A 133 12.02 12.51 -3.91
C PRO A 133 11.27 13.23 -5.02
N TYR A 134 11.67 14.47 -5.30
CA TYR A 134 11.21 15.29 -6.42
C TYR A 134 12.38 15.99 -7.06
N ILE A 135 12.20 16.36 -8.33
CA ILE A 135 13.11 17.22 -9.09
C ILE A 135 12.37 18.51 -9.37
N ILE A 136 13.05 19.65 -9.24
CA ILE A 136 12.51 20.98 -9.55
C ILE A 136 12.56 21.21 -11.06
N PRO A 137 11.41 21.28 -11.77
CA PRO A 137 11.41 21.42 -13.23
C PRO A 137 11.43 22.87 -13.72
N THR A 138 11.16 23.84 -12.83
CA THR A 138 10.97 25.25 -13.23
C THR A 138 11.58 26.22 -12.23
N GLY A 139 12.01 27.40 -12.68
CA GLY A 139 12.64 28.44 -11.86
C GLY A 139 11.67 29.29 -11.02
N SER A 140 10.43 28.83 -10.73
CA SER A 140 9.43 29.63 -10.02
C SER A 140 9.77 29.91 -8.54
N LEU A 141 10.79 29.25 -7.99
CA LEU A 141 11.36 29.48 -6.67
C LEU A 141 12.86 29.83 -6.79
N GLU A 142 13.28 30.41 -7.90
CA GLU A 142 14.66 30.83 -8.17
C GLU A 142 15.20 31.66 -6.99
N LYS A 143 16.50 31.56 -6.72
CA LYS A 143 17.21 32.05 -5.53
C LYS A 143 16.99 31.25 -4.24
N THR A 144 15.98 30.34 -4.19
CA THR A 144 15.81 29.42 -3.07
C THR A 144 16.00 27.98 -3.51
N LEU A 145 15.40 27.61 -4.63
CA LEU A 145 15.50 26.31 -5.27
C LEU A 145 15.76 26.52 -6.76
N LEU A 146 16.77 25.85 -7.28
CA LEU A 146 17.17 25.97 -8.69
C LEU A 146 16.52 24.85 -9.52
N THR A 147 16.34 25.14 -10.81
CA THR A 147 15.90 24.12 -11.77
C THR A 147 16.94 23.01 -11.84
N GLY A 148 16.49 21.76 -11.65
CA GLY A 148 17.35 20.57 -11.59
C GLY A 148 17.69 20.11 -10.18
N ASP A 149 17.38 20.88 -9.15
CA ASP A 149 17.60 20.46 -7.77
C ASP A 149 16.75 19.23 -7.41
N PHE A 150 17.36 18.32 -6.64
CA PHE A 150 16.69 17.16 -6.05
C PHE A 150 16.25 17.48 -4.63
N LEU A 151 14.97 17.22 -4.35
CA LEU A 151 14.38 17.47 -3.05
C LEU A 151 13.84 16.19 -2.44
N PHE A 152 14.01 16.06 -1.14
CA PHE A 152 13.26 15.09 -0.34
C PHE A 152 12.12 15.81 0.38
N VAL A 153 10.89 15.51 -0.04
CA VAL A 153 9.69 16.10 0.57
C VAL A 153 9.20 15.21 1.68
N SER A 154 9.23 15.75 2.90
CA SER A 154 8.68 15.08 4.07
C SER A 154 7.15 15.18 4.07
N LYS A 155 6.48 14.05 4.25
CA LYS A 155 5.01 13.98 4.30
C LYS A 155 4.45 13.99 5.72
N TYR A 156 5.23 13.56 6.69
CA TYR A 156 4.76 13.43 8.07
C TYR A 156 4.65 14.77 8.80
N HIS A 157 5.41 15.80 8.41
CA HIS A 157 5.35 17.11 9.06
C HIS A 157 3.93 17.71 9.03
N TYR A 158 3.29 17.71 7.86
CA TYR A 158 1.91 18.20 7.71
C TYR A 158 0.86 17.12 7.73
N GLY A 159 1.23 15.90 8.15
CA GLY A 159 0.39 14.70 8.13
C GLY A 159 0.32 14.07 6.75
N ALA A 160 0.83 12.86 6.63
CA ALA A 160 0.80 12.11 5.37
C ALA A 160 -0.66 11.86 4.94
N ARG A 161 -0.96 12.13 3.67
CA ARG A 161 -2.27 11.82 3.10
C ARG A 161 -2.35 10.34 2.77
N VAL A 162 -3.40 9.68 3.24
CA VAL A 162 -3.72 8.32 2.85
C VAL A 162 -4.15 8.33 1.39
N PRO A 163 -3.61 7.45 0.52
CA PRO A 163 -4.02 7.37 -0.88
C PRO A 163 -5.52 7.13 -1.02
N GLN A 164 -6.18 7.94 -1.83
CA GLN A 164 -7.60 7.75 -2.13
C GLN A 164 -7.83 6.66 -3.17
N THR A 165 -6.87 6.45 -4.08
CA THR A 165 -6.91 5.35 -5.04
C THR A 165 -6.51 4.06 -4.37
N ALA A 166 -7.51 3.24 -3.99
CA ALA A 166 -7.29 1.97 -3.30
C ALA A 166 -6.48 0.97 -4.13
N ILE A 167 -6.71 0.96 -5.45
CA ILE A 167 -6.06 0.06 -6.40
C ILE A 167 -5.14 0.87 -7.30
N SER A 168 -3.84 0.80 -7.02
CA SER A 168 -2.80 1.51 -7.77
C SER A 168 -1.52 0.68 -7.83
N PHE A 169 -0.77 0.84 -8.92
CA PHE A 169 0.55 0.22 -9.03
C PHE A 169 1.52 0.89 -8.04
N PRO A 170 2.28 0.11 -7.26
CA PRO A 170 3.21 0.64 -6.28
C PRO A 170 4.23 1.58 -6.91
N MET A 171 4.56 2.69 -6.25
CA MET A 171 5.57 3.68 -6.63
C MET A 171 5.37 4.38 -7.99
N VAL A 172 4.26 4.11 -8.69
CA VAL A 172 3.91 4.77 -9.96
C VAL A 172 2.82 5.80 -9.72
N HIS A 173 3.08 7.06 -10.12
CA HIS A 173 2.16 8.16 -9.81
C HIS A 173 0.88 8.11 -10.65
N ASP A 174 0.97 8.31 -11.97
CA ASP A 174 -0.20 8.40 -12.87
C ASP A 174 -0.17 7.35 -13.98
N THR A 175 0.93 7.30 -14.73
CA THR A 175 1.04 6.48 -15.95
C THR A 175 2.25 5.55 -15.85
N ILE A 176 2.07 4.28 -16.20
CA ILE A 176 3.15 3.30 -16.22
C ILE A 176 4.13 3.67 -17.35
N PRO A 177 5.43 3.87 -17.04
CA PRO A 177 6.44 4.14 -18.05
C PRO A 177 6.45 3.06 -19.14
N ARG A 178 6.78 3.40 -20.37
CA ARG A 178 6.81 2.57 -21.57
C ARG A 178 5.44 2.13 -22.09
N VAL A 179 4.54 1.62 -21.25
CA VAL A 179 3.23 1.11 -21.67
C VAL A 179 2.20 2.23 -21.85
N ARG A 180 2.41 3.39 -21.22
CA ARG A 180 1.53 4.58 -21.26
C ARG A 180 0.08 4.32 -20.80
N VAL A 181 -0.14 3.27 -20.01
CA VAL A 181 -1.44 2.93 -19.39
C VAL A 181 -1.51 3.55 -17.99
N ARG A 182 -2.71 3.87 -17.52
CA ARG A 182 -2.92 4.36 -16.15
C ARG A 182 -2.41 3.35 -15.12
N SER A 183 -1.74 3.84 -14.10
CA SER A 183 -1.23 3.03 -13.00
C SER A 183 -2.26 2.71 -11.93
N TYR A 184 -3.50 3.19 -12.07
CA TYR A 184 -4.54 3.08 -11.04
C TYR A 184 -5.93 2.90 -11.63
N LEU A 185 -6.84 2.33 -10.84
CA LEU A 185 -8.26 2.29 -11.14
C LEU A 185 -8.95 3.53 -10.54
N LYS A 186 -9.87 4.16 -11.30
CA LYS A 186 -10.62 5.32 -10.83
C LYS A 186 -11.54 5.01 -9.65
N LYS A 187 -12.05 3.80 -9.57
CA LYS A 187 -12.95 3.31 -8.51
C LYS A 187 -12.46 1.95 -8.03
N PRO A 188 -12.63 1.58 -6.75
CA PRO A 188 -13.19 2.40 -5.67
C PRO A 188 -12.23 3.50 -5.22
N GLN A 189 -12.77 4.63 -4.74
CA GLN A 189 -11.99 5.67 -4.08
C GLN A 189 -12.29 5.66 -2.58
N LEU A 190 -11.25 5.77 -1.77
CA LEU A 190 -11.37 5.91 -0.33
C LEU A 190 -11.69 7.38 0.03
N PRO A 191 -12.34 7.62 1.18
CA PRO A 191 -12.54 8.97 1.68
C PRO A 191 -11.20 9.67 1.91
N TYR A 192 -11.22 11.00 1.85
CA TYR A 192 -10.04 11.79 2.17
C TYR A 192 -9.66 11.63 3.65
N MET A 193 -8.46 11.14 3.89
CA MET A 193 -7.90 10.99 5.24
C MET A 193 -6.45 11.47 5.27
N ARG A 194 -6.07 12.09 6.39
CA ARG A 194 -4.68 12.42 6.72
C ARG A 194 -4.30 11.83 8.06
N LEU A 195 -3.07 11.39 8.16
CA LEU A 195 -2.46 11.04 9.43
C LEU A 195 -2.26 12.30 10.30
N PRO A 196 -2.12 12.15 11.61
CA PRO A 196 -1.83 13.28 12.49
C PRO A 196 -0.61 14.08 12.01
N LYS A 197 -0.72 15.40 12.05
CA LYS A 197 0.36 16.31 11.68
C LYS A 197 1.25 16.62 12.90
N LEU A 198 2.54 16.81 12.66
CA LEU A 198 3.48 17.25 13.69
C LEU A 198 3.51 18.78 13.83
N GLN A 199 3.28 19.50 12.73
CA GLN A 199 3.31 20.97 12.73
C GLN A 199 2.24 21.58 11.82
N ARG A 200 1.95 22.87 12.03
CA ARG A 200 1.09 23.67 11.16
C ARG A 200 1.95 24.41 10.14
N ILE A 201 1.38 24.67 8.96
CA ILE A 201 2.03 25.49 7.94
C ILE A 201 2.16 26.93 8.48
N LYS A 202 3.33 27.51 8.32
CA LYS A 202 3.65 28.91 8.70
C LYS A 202 3.91 29.75 7.45
N ARG A 203 3.82 31.07 7.61
CA ARG A 203 4.22 32.01 6.55
C ARG A 203 5.69 31.80 6.18
N ASN A 204 5.99 31.99 4.92
CA ASN A 204 7.33 31.83 4.30
C ASN A 204 7.85 30.38 4.22
N GLU A 205 7.13 29.38 4.74
CA GLU A 205 7.52 27.98 4.53
C GLU A 205 7.32 27.55 3.07
N ILE A 206 8.22 26.70 2.57
CA ILE A 206 8.09 26.07 1.26
C ILE A 206 7.22 24.82 1.44
N VAL A 207 6.10 24.76 0.72
CA VAL A 207 5.14 23.70 0.83
C VAL A 207 4.94 22.99 -0.51
N VAL A 208 4.72 21.68 -0.45
CA VAL A 208 4.34 20.87 -1.60
C VAL A 208 2.87 20.49 -1.47
N PHE A 209 2.11 20.72 -2.54
CA PHE A 209 0.68 20.41 -2.58
C PHE A 209 0.27 19.88 -3.96
N SER A 210 -0.81 19.09 -3.99
CA SER A 210 -1.37 18.62 -5.25
C SER A 210 -2.19 19.74 -5.91
N TRP A 211 -1.94 20.03 -7.18
CA TRP A 211 -2.61 21.10 -7.93
C TRP A 211 -4.09 20.74 -8.19
N PRO A 212 -5.07 21.43 -7.59
CA PRO A 212 -6.49 21.05 -7.69
C PRO A 212 -7.05 21.11 -9.11
N ALA A 213 -6.59 22.06 -9.92
CA ALA A 213 -7.03 22.26 -11.29
C ALA A 213 -6.32 21.38 -12.34
N ASP A 214 -5.48 20.41 -11.92
CA ASP A 214 -4.80 19.49 -12.84
C ASP A 214 -5.80 18.56 -13.53
N THR A 215 -5.96 18.77 -14.85
CA THR A 215 -6.87 18.01 -15.71
C THR A 215 -6.15 17.45 -16.96
N VAL A 216 -4.83 17.50 -17.00
CA VAL A 216 -4.02 17.02 -18.12
C VAL A 216 -3.11 15.87 -17.71
N ARG A 217 -2.79 14.96 -18.63
CA ARG A 217 -1.83 13.87 -18.36
C ARG A 217 -0.39 14.35 -18.46
N GLN A 218 -0.12 15.18 -19.46
CA GLN A 218 1.21 15.73 -19.68
C GLN A 218 1.13 17.24 -19.80
N PHE A 219 2.05 17.95 -19.10
CA PHE A 219 2.18 19.39 -19.25
C PHE A 219 2.58 19.74 -20.68
N PHE A 220 2.11 20.88 -21.15
CA PHE A 220 2.42 21.46 -22.47
C PHE A 220 1.90 20.65 -23.68
N LYS A 221 1.06 19.64 -23.49
CA LYS A 221 0.34 18.96 -24.57
C LYS A 221 -1.14 19.29 -24.56
N LYS A 222 -1.70 19.61 -25.73
CA LYS A 222 -3.16 19.73 -25.91
C LYS A 222 -3.77 18.32 -25.87
N GLU A 223 -4.32 17.95 -24.74
CA GLU A 223 -5.01 16.67 -24.54
C GLU A 223 -6.44 16.92 -24.05
N ALA A 224 -7.33 15.95 -24.30
CA ALA A 224 -8.67 16.00 -23.74
C ALA A 224 -8.62 16.04 -22.20
N ARG A 225 -9.53 16.79 -21.59
CA ARG A 225 -9.65 16.91 -20.12
C ARG A 225 -9.74 15.55 -19.47
N VAL A 226 -8.89 15.31 -18.48
CA VAL A 226 -8.82 14.08 -17.72
C VAL A 226 -9.03 14.38 -16.25
N ASP A 227 -10.17 13.94 -15.69
CA ASP A 227 -10.39 14.04 -14.25
C ASP A 227 -9.57 12.99 -13.52
N LYS A 228 -8.65 13.48 -12.66
CA LYS A 228 -7.78 12.67 -11.82
C LYS A 228 -8.19 12.77 -10.35
N PRO A 229 -8.09 11.69 -9.58
CA PRO A 229 -8.13 11.75 -8.12
C PRO A 229 -7.05 12.70 -7.59
N ILE A 230 -7.30 13.36 -6.45
CA ILE A 230 -6.38 14.37 -5.91
C ILE A 230 -4.98 13.83 -5.61
N ASP A 231 -4.87 12.55 -5.25
CA ASP A 231 -3.61 11.86 -4.97
C ASP A 231 -2.81 11.49 -6.24
N LYS A 232 -3.43 11.65 -7.42
CA LYS A 232 -2.82 11.43 -8.75
C LYS A 232 -2.63 12.72 -9.55
N LYS A 233 -2.97 13.86 -8.95
CA LYS A 233 -2.70 15.17 -9.54
C LYS A 233 -1.24 15.56 -9.35
N SER A 234 -0.75 16.42 -10.23
CA SER A 234 0.61 16.94 -10.21
C SER A 234 0.88 17.71 -8.92
N ASN A 235 2.07 17.54 -8.37
CA ASN A 235 2.49 18.25 -7.18
C ASN A 235 3.25 19.52 -7.55
N TYR A 236 2.94 20.61 -6.87
CA TYR A 236 3.57 21.91 -7.01
C TYR A 236 4.30 22.27 -5.73
N VAL A 237 5.41 22.96 -5.89
CA VAL A 237 6.21 23.52 -4.80
C VAL A 237 6.07 25.03 -4.83
N LYS A 238 5.59 25.65 -3.75
CA LYS A 238 5.43 27.09 -3.63
C LYS A 238 5.72 27.57 -2.20
N ARG A 239 6.03 28.86 -2.07
CA ARG A 239 6.17 29.50 -0.76
C ARG A 239 4.80 29.93 -0.24
N CYS A 240 4.51 29.63 1.01
CA CYS A 240 3.30 30.05 1.69
C CYS A 240 3.41 31.52 2.06
N VAL A 241 2.78 32.42 1.33
CA VAL A 241 2.84 33.87 1.56
C VAL A 241 1.82 34.33 2.61
N ALA A 242 0.68 33.64 2.71
CA ALA A 242 -0.40 33.94 3.66
C ALA A 242 -1.05 32.66 4.20
N ILE A 243 -1.60 32.74 5.38
CA ILE A 243 -2.37 31.69 6.04
C ILE A 243 -3.82 32.14 6.22
N PRO A 244 -4.78 31.23 6.49
CA PRO A 244 -6.18 31.62 6.72
C PRO A 244 -6.31 32.69 7.80
N GLY A 245 -7.02 33.78 7.47
CA GLY A 245 -7.19 34.98 8.31
C GLY A 245 -6.29 36.15 7.93
N ASP A 246 -5.33 35.95 7.02
CA ASP A 246 -4.51 37.07 6.53
C ASP A 246 -5.24 37.83 5.42
N THR A 247 -4.95 39.14 5.31
CA THR A 247 -5.30 40.00 4.19
C THR A 247 -4.06 40.18 3.32
N LEU A 248 -4.20 39.99 1.99
CA LEU A 248 -3.15 40.17 0.98
C LEU A 248 -3.37 41.49 0.24
#